data_ca9882a9a5c9bb37f010d1fc6745bfdf
#
_entry.id   ca9882a9a5c9bb37f010d1fc6745bfdf
#
_cell.length_a   1.000
_cell.length_b   1.000
_cell.length_c   1.000
_cell.angle_alpha   90.00
_cell.angle_beta   90.00
_cell.angle_gamma   90.00
#
_symmetry.space_group_name_H-M   'P 1'
#
loop_
_entity.id
_entity.type
_entity.pdbx_description
1 polymer ?
#
loop_
_entity_poly.entity_id
_entity_poly.type
_entity_poly.pdbx_seq_one_letter_code
_entity_poly.pdbx_strand_id
1 'polypeptide(L)'
;MLMRGSQIVMECLLEQGVDTVFGYPGGTILNIYDEFELHGYNQKIHHYLTAHEQGASHAADGYARATGKVGVCFATSGPGATNLVTGIATAYYDSSPVVFLTCNVSEHLIGKDSFQEVDITGIAMPITKAT
;
A
#
# COMPACT_ATOMS: atom_id res chain seq x y z
N MET A 1 15.23 -12.71 16.60
CA MET A 1 15.54 -11.27 16.45
C MET A 1 14.23 -10.52 16.63
N LEU A 2 14.24 -9.45 17.42
CA LEU A 2 13.01 -8.64 17.61
C LEU A 2 12.95 -7.65 16.45
N MET A 3 11.87 -7.65 15.68
CA MET A 3 11.66 -6.75 14.54
C MET A 3 10.41 -5.91 14.75
N ARG A 4 10.41 -4.69 14.23
CA ARG A 4 9.20 -3.85 14.19
C ARG A 4 8.23 -4.36 13.14
N GLY A 5 6.92 -4.11 13.31
CA GLY A 5 5.92 -4.50 12.31
C GLY A 5 6.18 -3.90 10.92
N SER A 6 6.62 -2.64 10.85
CA SER A 6 7.03 -1.99 9.59
C SER A 6 8.16 -2.74 8.89
N GLN A 7 9.17 -3.15 9.65
CA GLN A 7 10.29 -3.93 9.12
C GLN A 7 9.85 -5.32 8.64
N ILE A 8 8.92 -5.97 9.36
CA ILE A 8 8.35 -7.27 8.94
C ILE A 8 7.65 -7.13 7.60
N VAL A 9 6.88 -6.05 7.38
CA VAL A 9 6.24 -5.79 6.09
C VAL A 9 7.28 -5.71 4.97
N MET A 10 8.37 -4.98 5.16
CA MET A 10 9.43 -4.85 4.15
C MET A 10 10.12 -6.17 3.86
N GLU A 11 10.43 -6.96 4.90
CA GLU A 11 11.02 -8.29 4.72
C GLU A 11 10.07 -9.23 3.98
N CYS A 12 8.77 -9.22 4.29
CA CYS A 12 7.78 -10.01 3.55
C CYS A 12 7.73 -9.63 2.07
N LEU A 13 7.79 -8.34 1.75
CA LEU A 13 7.83 -7.88 0.35
C LEU A 13 9.08 -8.41 -0.37
N LEU A 14 10.24 -8.35 0.27
CA LEU A 14 11.47 -8.90 -0.30
C LEU A 14 11.41 -10.41 -0.47
N GLU A 15 10.88 -11.13 0.51
CA GLU A 15 10.71 -12.60 0.43
C GLU A 15 9.81 -12.99 -0.74
N GLN A 16 8.81 -12.18 -1.06
CA GLN A 16 7.92 -12.37 -2.21
C GLN A 16 8.51 -11.85 -3.54
N GLY A 17 9.76 -11.38 -3.53
CA GLY A 17 10.46 -10.92 -4.73
C GLY A 17 9.99 -9.55 -5.23
N VAL A 18 9.39 -8.73 -4.38
CA VAL A 18 8.99 -7.37 -4.72
C VAL A 18 10.24 -6.49 -4.82
N ASP A 19 10.43 -5.89 -5.97
CA ASP A 19 11.53 -4.97 -6.27
C ASP A 19 11.06 -3.53 -6.52
N THR A 20 9.76 -3.33 -6.64
CA THR A 20 9.17 -2.04 -7.01
C THR A 20 7.87 -1.80 -6.26
N VAL A 21 7.72 -0.60 -5.71
CA VAL A 21 6.49 -0.14 -5.05
C VAL A 21 6.14 1.27 -5.50
N PHE A 22 4.85 1.56 -5.56
CA PHE A 22 4.31 2.87 -5.93
C PHE A 22 3.53 3.44 -4.75
N GLY A 23 3.62 4.73 -4.50
CA GLY A 23 2.87 5.28 -3.38
C GLY A 23 3.03 6.76 -3.14
N TYR A 24 2.24 7.24 -2.20
CA TYR A 24 2.30 8.59 -1.68
C TYR A 24 2.36 8.54 -0.14
N PRO A 25 3.35 9.19 0.50
CA PRO A 25 3.50 9.16 1.94
C PRO A 25 2.39 9.95 2.65
N GLY A 26 2.09 9.55 3.88
CA GLY A 26 1.17 10.24 4.76
C GLY A 26 1.33 9.74 6.20
N GLY A 27 0.70 10.39 7.16
CA GLY A 27 1.00 10.24 8.59
C GLY A 27 1.06 8.80 9.10
N THR A 28 0.08 7.98 8.77
CA THR A 28 -0.02 6.61 9.33
C THR A 28 0.92 5.60 8.69
N ILE A 29 1.46 5.88 7.49
CA ILE A 29 2.38 4.98 6.77
C ILE A 29 3.86 5.36 6.94
N LEU A 30 4.17 6.44 7.62
CA LEU A 30 5.55 6.92 7.77
C LEU A 30 6.50 5.85 8.34
N ASN A 31 6.03 5.04 9.28
CA ASN A 31 6.86 3.96 9.84
C ASN A 31 7.35 2.96 8.78
N ILE A 32 6.58 2.74 7.72
CA ILE A 32 6.99 1.88 6.59
C ILE A 32 7.96 2.64 5.68
N TYR A 33 7.69 3.92 5.41
CA TYR A 33 8.59 4.75 4.62
C TYR A 33 9.96 4.95 5.28
N ASP A 34 10.00 5.10 6.61
CA ASP A 34 11.25 5.24 7.36
C ASP A 34 12.16 4.01 7.21
N GLU A 35 11.60 2.82 7.01
CA GLU A 35 12.38 1.59 6.83
C GLU A 35 13.28 1.66 5.57
N PHE A 36 12.85 2.36 4.52
CA PHE A 36 13.67 2.52 3.31
C PHE A 36 15.03 3.10 3.63
N GLU A 37 15.09 4.10 4.51
CA GLU A 37 16.33 4.78 4.89
C GLU A 37 17.00 4.12 6.09
N LEU A 38 16.25 3.80 7.16
CA LEU A 38 16.80 3.28 8.41
C LEU A 38 17.47 1.91 8.26
N HIS A 39 16.95 1.06 7.39
CA HIS A 39 17.45 -0.30 7.17
C HIS A 39 17.88 -0.57 5.73
N GLY A 40 17.98 0.48 4.90
CA GLY A 40 18.53 0.41 3.56
C GLY A 40 17.69 -0.37 2.56
N TYR A 41 16.37 -0.47 2.78
CA TYR A 41 15.47 -1.14 1.82
C TYR A 41 15.39 -0.42 0.48
N ASN A 42 15.71 0.88 0.43
CA ASN A 42 15.85 1.66 -0.82
C ASN A 42 16.90 1.11 -1.79
N GLN A 43 17.83 0.28 -1.31
CA GLN A 43 18.82 -0.40 -2.15
C GLN A 43 18.27 -1.69 -2.79
N LYS A 44 17.13 -2.18 -2.32
CA LYS A 44 16.53 -3.47 -2.73
C LYS A 44 15.16 -3.31 -3.37
N ILE A 45 14.37 -2.33 -2.90
CA ILE A 45 13.03 -2.03 -3.39
C ILE A 45 13.02 -0.59 -3.89
N HIS A 46 12.72 -0.40 -5.16
CA HIS A 46 12.60 0.93 -5.74
C HIS A 46 11.22 1.51 -5.47
N HIS A 47 11.18 2.67 -4.80
CA HIS A 47 9.94 3.40 -4.55
C HIS A 47 9.72 4.49 -5.58
N TYR A 48 8.58 4.44 -6.27
CA TYR A 48 8.12 5.51 -7.16
C TYR A 48 7.11 6.40 -6.45
N LEU A 49 7.55 7.61 -6.10
CA LEU A 49 6.68 8.63 -5.53
C LEU A 49 5.72 9.16 -6.60
N THR A 50 4.43 9.12 -6.30
CA THR A 50 3.39 9.71 -7.16
C THR A 50 2.85 11.01 -6.55
N ALA A 51 2.21 11.84 -7.34
CA ALA A 51 1.57 13.06 -6.84
C ALA A 51 0.18 12.82 -6.23
N HIS A 52 -0.37 11.61 -6.43
CA HIS A 52 -1.71 11.22 -5.95
C HIS A 52 -1.81 9.71 -5.86
N GLU A 53 -2.52 9.18 -4.86
CA GLU A 53 -2.63 7.74 -4.61
C GLU A 53 -3.33 6.98 -5.75
N GLN A 54 -4.30 7.60 -6.42
CA GLN A 54 -4.92 7.02 -7.61
C GLN A 54 -3.88 6.76 -8.71
N GLY A 55 -2.95 7.70 -8.91
CA GLY A 55 -1.83 7.51 -9.84
C GLY A 55 -0.93 6.34 -9.44
N ALA A 56 -0.67 6.18 -8.14
CA ALA A 56 0.08 5.04 -7.62
C ALA A 56 -0.62 3.70 -7.87
N SER A 57 -1.93 3.65 -7.65
CA SER A 57 -2.72 2.43 -7.88
C SER A 57 -2.71 2.01 -9.35
N HIS A 58 -2.88 2.96 -10.27
CA HIS A 58 -2.81 2.68 -11.70
C HIS A 58 -1.39 2.35 -12.17
N ALA A 59 -0.36 2.94 -11.57
CA ALA A 59 1.01 2.58 -11.87
C ALA A 59 1.33 1.13 -11.44
N ALA A 60 0.86 0.72 -10.25
CA ALA A 60 1.00 -0.66 -9.78
C ALA A 60 0.24 -1.65 -10.68
N ASP A 61 -0.98 -1.31 -11.11
CA ASP A 61 -1.75 -2.10 -12.08
C ASP A 61 -1.02 -2.22 -13.43
N GLY A 62 -0.55 -1.09 -13.97
CA GLY A 62 0.22 -1.07 -15.21
C GLY A 62 1.52 -1.88 -15.13
N TYR A 63 2.22 -1.79 -13.99
CA TYR A 63 3.41 -2.60 -13.72
C TYR A 63 3.09 -4.11 -13.73
N ALA A 64 2.02 -4.51 -13.05
CA ALA A 64 1.61 -5.91 -13.02
C ALA A 64 1.29 -6.44 -14.42
N ARG A 65 0.54 -5.68 -15.22
CA ARG A 65 0.19 -6.03 -16.59
C ARG A 65 1.41 -6.13 -17.52
N ALA A 66 2.33 -5.20 -17.39
CA ALA A 66 3.50 -5.13 -18.26
C ALA A 66 4.58 -6.17 -17.93
N THR A 67 4.72 -6.54 -16.67
CA THR A 67 5.81 -7.40 -16.20
C THR A 67 5.39 -8.82 -15.88
N GLY A 68 4.11 -9.06 -15.63
CA GLY A 68 3.59 -10.32 -15.08
C GLY A 68 3.91 -10.52 -13.59
N LYS A 69 4.52 -9.53 -12.94
CA LYS A 69 4.80 -9.54 -11.50
C LYS A 69 3.62 -8.95 -10.73
N VAL A 70 3.61 -9.13 -9.41
CA VAL A 70 2.64 -8.46 -8.54
C VAL A 70 2.99 -6.97 -8.41
N GLY A 71 2.03 -6.10 -8.69
CA GLY A 71 2.15 -4.66 -8.40
C GLY A 71 1.92 -4.39 -6.91
N VAL A 72 2.66 -3.46 -6.33
CA VAL A 72 2.49 -3.08 -4.92
C VAL A 72 2.28 -1.58 -4.80
N CYS A 73 1.23 -1.19 -4.08
CA CYS A 73 0.87 0.20 -3.87
C CYS A 73 0.74 0.52 -2.38
N PHE A 74 1.33 1.64 -1.96
CA PHE A 74 1.29 2.14 -0.58
C PHE A 74 0.41 3.38 -0.47
N ALA A 75 -0.43 3.44 0.55
CA ALA A 75 -1.20 4.63 0.88
C ALA A 75 -1.42 4.79 2.38
N THR A 76 -1.51 6.04 2.82
CA THR A 76 -1.90 6.37 4.19
C THR A 76 -3.39 6.06 4.43
N SER A 77 -3.81 6.13 5.69
CA SER A 77 -5.22 5.94 6.08
C SER A 77 -6.15 7.02 5.53
N GLY A 78 -7.44 6.80 5.69
CA GLY A 78 -8.47 7.78 5.36
C GLY A 78 -8.46 8.18 3.88
N PRO A 79 -8.22 9.47 3.57
CA PRO A 79 -8.26 9.96 2.20
C PRO A 79 -7.24 9.29 1.28
N GLY A 80 -6.07 8.88 1.79
CA GLY A 80 -5.09 8.14 0.99
C GLY A 80 -5.63 6.77 0.56
N ALA A 81 -6.23 6.04 1.47
CA ALA A 81 -6.84 4.74 1.18
C ALA A 81 -8.05 4.88 0.22
N THR A 82 -8.93 5.85 0.45
CA THR A 82 -10.10 6.06 -0.43
C THR A 82 -9.72 6.50 -1.84
N ASN A 83 -8.62 7.23 -2.00
CA ASN A 83 -8.09 7.60 -3.33
C ASN A 83 -7.61 6.39 -4.16
N LEU A 84 -7.43 5.22 -3.55
CA LEU A 84 -7.07 3.99 -4.26
C LEU A 84 -8.27 3.27 -4.88
N VAL A 85 -9.49 3.54 -4.46
CA VAL A 85 -10.69 2.76 -4.78
C VAL A 85 -10.87 2.53 -6.28
N THR A 86 -10.67 3.56 -7.11
CA THR A 86 -10.74 3.42 -8.56
C THR A 86 -9.72 2.41 -9.09
N GLY A 87 -8.46 2.50 -8.64
CA GLY A 87 -7.40 1.57 -9.07
C GLY A 87 -7.61 0.15 -8.54
N ILE A 88 -8.11 0.01 -7.32
CA ILE A 88 -8.49 -1.30 -6.76
C ILE A 88 -9.56 -1.96 -7.62
N ALA A 89 -10.65 -1.23 -7.93
CA ALA A 89 -11.72 -1.73 -8.78
C ALA A 89 -11.21 -2.11 -10.19
N THR A 90 -10.37 -1.27 -10.79
CA THR A 90 -9.78 -1.53 -12.11
C THR A 90 -8.97 -2.83 -12.09
N ALA A 91 -8.07 -2.98 -11.13
CA ALA A 91 -7.24 -4.19 -11.01
C ALA A 91 -8.10 -5.45 -10.76
N TYR A 92 -9.13 -5.32 -9.92
CA TYR A 92 -10.03 -6.44 -9.58
C TYR A 92 -10.80 -6.94 -10.80
N TYR A 93 -11.48 -6.05 -11.52
CA TYR A 93 -12.30 -6.46 -12.68
C TYR A 93 -11.48 -6.96 -13.86
N ASP A 94 -10.24 -6.51 -13.99
CA ASP A 94 -9.32 -6.98 -15.03
C ASP A 94 -8.43 -8.14 -14.56
N SER A 95 -8.61 -8.60 -13.31
CA SER A 95 -7.82 -9.69 -12.71
C SER A 95 -6.31 -9.42 -12.68
N SER A 96 -5.91 -8.17 -12.54
CA SER A 96 -4.52 -7.79 -12.36
C SER A 96 -4.05 -8.11 -10.94
N PRO A 97 -2.89 -8.75 -10.75
CA PRO A 97 -2.36 -9.05 -9.42
C PRO A 97 -1.74 -7.81 -8.79
N VAL A 98 -2.49 -7.13 -7.92
CA VAL A 98 -2.00 -5.95 -7.20
C VAL A 98 -2.27 -6.09 -5.71
N VAL A 99 -1.29 -5.73 -4.90
CA VAL A 99 -1.40 -5.63 -3.44
C VAL A 99 -1.43 -4.15 -3.04
N PHE A 100 -2.46 -3.76 -2.31
CA PHE A 100 -2.62 -2.42 -1.78
C PHE A 100 -2.39 -2.45 -0.27
N LEU A 101 -1.32 -1.82 0.20
CA LEU A 101 -1.03 -1.66 1.62
C LEU A 101 -1.57 -0.31 2.08
N THR A 102 -2.75 -0.36 2.70
CA THR A 102 -3.36 0.81 3.32
C THR A 102 -3.14 0.75 4.83
N CYS A 103 -2.65 1.84 5.39
CA CYS A 103 -2.54 1.93 6.85
C CYS A 103 -3.88 2.32 7.47
N ASN A 104 -3.96 2.21 8.78
CA ASN A 104 -5.08 2.69 9.57
C ASN A 104 -4.57 3.56 10.73
N VAL A 105 -5.48 4.23 11.41
CA VAL A 105 -5.18 4.91 12.67
C VAL A 105 -4.77 3.89 13.74
N SER A 106 -4.15 4.37 14.81
CA SER A 106 -3.77 3.50 15.94
C SER A 106 -4.97 2.74 16.48
N GLU A 107 -4.76 1.49 16.89
CA GLU A 107 -5.82 0.56 17.33
C GLU A 107 -6.80 1.17 18.34
N HIS A 108 -6.28 1.93 19.31
CA HIS A 108 -7.10 2.59 20.34
C HIS A 108 -7.98 3.74 19.82
N LEU A 109 -7.78 4.18 18.58
CA LEU A 109 -8.57 5.23 17.91
C LEU A 109 -9.63 4.67 16.96
N ILE A 110 -9.53 3.40 16.59
CA ILE A 110 -10.48 2.76 15.66
C ILE A 110 -11.91 2.83 16.22
N GLY A 111 -12.84 3.27 15.37
CA GLY A 111 -14.26 3.42 15.72
C GLY A 111 -14.58 4.69 16.52
N LYS A 112 -13.68 5.67 16.55
CA LYS A 112 -13.85 6.92 17.30
C LYS A 112 -13.92 8.16 16.41
N ASP A 113 -14.13 7.98 15.10
CA ASP A 113 -14.15 9.07 14.12
C ASP A 113 -12.90 9.96 14.19
N SER A 114 -11.76 9.32 14.39
CA SER A 114 -10.48 10.00 14.53
C SER A 114 -10.00 10.58 13.20
N PHE A 115 -9.04 11.52 13.25
CA PHE A 115 -8.51 12.16 12.05
C PHE A 115 -7.97 11.13 11.04
N GLN A 116 -8.45 11.21 9.81
CA GLN A 116 -8.11 10.28 8.71
C GLN A 116 -8.47 8.81 8.98
N GLU A 117 -9.47 8.54 9.82
CA GLU A 117 -10.05 7.23 9.95
C GLU A 117 -11.07 6.98 8.84
N VAL A 118 -11.07 5.77 8.28
CA VAL A 118 -12.09 5.28 7.35
C VAL A 118 -12.13 3.76 7.40
N ASP A 119 -13.31 3.18 7.28
CA ASP A 119 -13.44 1.72 7.08
C ASP A 119 -13.12 1.34 5.63
N ILE A 120 -11.84 1.36 5.30
CA ILE A 120 -11.38 0.97 3.96
C ILE A 120 -11.63 -0.49 3.66
N THR A 121 -11.65 -1.36 4.69
CA THR A 121 -11.99 -2.77 4.55
C THR A 121 -13.41 -2.94 4.03
N GLY A 122 -14.38 -2.28 4.68
CA GLY A 122 -15.78 -2.30 4.23
C GLY A 122 -15.96 -1.71 2.82
N ILE A 123 -15.26 -0.61 2.51
CA ILE A 123 -15.33 0.03 1.18
C ILE A 123 -14.74 -0.88 0.10
N ALA A 124 -13.61 -1.53 0.36
CA ALA A 124 -12.88 -2.31 -0.63
C ALA A 124 -13.36 -3.76 -0.76
N MET A 125 -14.08 -4.29 0.23
CA MET A 125 -14.53 -5.68 0.24
C MET A 125 -15.18 -6.17 -1.07
N PRO A 126 -16.10 -5.43 -1.71
CA PRO A 126 -16.76 -5.89 -2.95
C PRO A 126 -15.87 -5.85 -4.19
N ILE A 127 -14.70 -5.24 -4.11
CA ILE A 127 -13.77 -5.03 -5.23
C ILE A 127 -12.37 -5.60 -4.97
N THR A 128 -12.25 -6.51 -4.01
CA THR A 128 -11.00 -7.21 -3.68
C THR A 128 -11.21 -8.70 -3.57
N LYS A 129 -10.16 -9.47 -3.77
CA LYS A 129 -10.16 -10.91 -3.55
C LYS A 129 -10.06 -11.26 -2.06
N ALA A 130 -9.32 -10.44 -1.32
CA ALA A 130 -9.13 -10.55 0.12
C ALA A 130 -8.81 -9.16 0.70
N THR A 131 -9.32 -8.87 1.89
CA THR A 131 -9.01 -7.69 2.69
C THR A 131 -8.68 -8.10 4.11
#